data_184dff81e3d225c7c5d89a2040b6f443
#
_entry.id   184dff81e3d225c7c5d89a2040b6f443
#
_cell.length_a   1.000
_cell.length_b   1.000
_cell.length_c   1.000
_cell.angle_alpha   90.00
_cell.angle_beta   90.00
_cell.angle_gamma   90.00
#
_symmetry.space_group_name_H-M   'P 1'
#
loop_
_entity.id
_entity.type
_entity.pdbx_description
1 polymer ?
#
loop_
_entity_poly.entity_id
_entity_poly.type
_entity_poly.pdbx_seq_one_letter_code
_entity_poly.pdbx_strand_id
1 'polypeptide(L)'
;MILETINSPADVKRLSEEDAVRLCQELRCFLVEQVSRTGGHLASNLGVVELTIAMHRVFDLPKDKLIWDVGHQSYTHKILTGRKDGFETLRREGGISGFPKRSESDCDVFDTGHSSTSISAGVGYVRARELKKENYSVVSIIGDGALTGGMAYEALNNAASLKSNFIIVLNDNEMSITENVGGMSSYLSGLRTASAYTDFKMDVTKALNRIPGIGPGMVDAMRKTKSSIKQIIIPGMLFEDMGLTYLGPVDGHNIPQLIKIFQEAKRFEGPILVHVLTQKGRGYEPAMRHPARFHGAGPFDVKTGLPVGKSNPTYTDVFSTVMRKMGDRRKDVAAVTAAMMTGVGLKRFSNMFPDRCFDVGIAEEHAVTFAAALSLGGITPVVAIYSSFLQRAYDQIMHDVCMQNLHVVFAIDRAGLVGYDGETHHGIFDLSYLGSMPNMTILAPKNLWELSDMIKFAVDYDGPIAVRYPRGEAYTGLKEFRAPICLGKSEVIHEGSRVALLAVGSMVKMAEEVQKQLKERMDMDAALVNARFVKPIDEELLRSFADTYELVVTLEENVKDGGFGERVLAFAEEEDLPFGVEIIALPDRFIPHGSVSYQMKQVGFTPEDICGRIEEYYRKQGQEER
;
A
#
# COMPACT_ATOMS: atom_id res chain seq x y z
N MET A 1 3.33 12.93 34.04
CA MET A 1 3.58 13.30 32.62
C MET A 1 2.29 13.88 32.05
N ILE A 2 2.39 14.84 31.13
CA ILE A 2 1.21 15.46 30.48
C ILE A 2 0.44 14.41 29.67
N LEU A 3 1.15 13.52 28.99
CA LEU A 3 0.56 12.45 28.19
C LEU A 3 -0.40 11.55 28.98
N GLU A 4 -0.17 11.39 30.29
CA GLU A 4 -1.06 10.58 31.15
C GLU A 4 -2.42 11.25 31.38
N THR A 5 -2.49 12.56 31.26
CA THR A 5 -3.73 13.35 31.43
C THR A 5 -4.55 13.46 30.15
N ILE A 6 -4.02 13.00 29.01
CA ILE A 6 -4.70 13.05 27.71
C ILE A 6 -5.49 11.75 27.49
N ASN A 7 -6.80 11.85 27.55
CA ASN A 7 -7.73 10.74 27.31
C ASN A 7 -8.76 11.05 26.22
N SER A 8 -8.82 12.31 25.77
CA SER A 8 -9.77 12.76 24.76
C SER A 8 -9.25 13.98 23.99
N PRO A 9 -9.78 14.30 22.82
CA PRO A 9 -9.46 15.54 22.10
C PRO A 9 -9.73 16.82 22.94
N ALA A 10 -10.70 16.78 23.86
CA ALA A 10 -11.02 17.91 24.73
C ALA A 10 -9.87 18.26 25.70
N ASP A 11 -9.08 17.28 26.12
CA ASP A 11 -7.96 17.50 27.02
C ASP A 11 -6.84 18.26 26.31
N VAL A 12 -6.59 17.96 25.02
CA VAL A 12 -5.60 18.68 24.19
C VAL A 12 -5.93 20.17 24.06
N LYS A 13 -7.24 20.50 23.98
CA LYS A 13 -7.69 21.90 23.87
C LYS A 13 -7.42 22.75 25.11
N ARG A 14 -7.32 22.12 26.27
CA ARG A 14 -7.10 22.79 27.56
C ARG A 14 -5.61 23.08 27.85
N LEU A 15 -4.70 22.49 27.07
CA LEU A 15 -3.27 22.64 27.32
C LEU A 15 -2.79 24.10 27.13
N SER A 16 -1.87 24.52 27.94
CA SER A 16 -1.07 25.72 27.66
C SER A 16 -0.17 25.51 26.44
N GLU A 17 0.42 26.55 25.89
CA GLU A 17 1.39 26.42 24.80
C GLU A 17 2.64 25.65 25.26
N GLU A 18 3.11 25.93 26.49
CA GLU A 18 4.25 25.25 27.10
C GLU A 18 3.99 23.76 27.29
N ASP A 19 2.79 23.40 27.77
CA ASP A 19 2.41 22.01 27.96
C ASP A 19 2.23 21.28 26.61
N ALA A 20 1.75 21.96 25.59
CA ALA A 20 1.67 21.38 24.24
C ALA A 20 3.07 21.06 23.68
N VAL A 21 4.06 21.90 23.91
CA VAL A 21 5.46 21.63 23.52
C VAL A 21 6.06 20.46 24.32
N ARG A 22 5.80 20.38 25.62
CA ARG A 22 6.23 19.25 26.46
C ARG A 22 5.58 17.94 26.01
N LEU A 23 4.29 17.98 25.71
CA LEU A 23 3.55 16.83 25.18
C LEU A 23 4.18 16.28 23.88
N CYS A 24 4.70 17.12 23.00
CA CYS A 24 5.41 16.67 21.80
C CYS A 24 6.61 15.77 22.13
N GLN A 25 7.37 16.11 23.16
CA GLN A 25 8.53 15.31 23.58
C GLN A 25 8.08 13.98 24.19
N GLU A 26 7.08 14.01 25.07
CA GLU A 26 6.52 12.81 25.69
C GLU A 26 5.92 11.86 24.64
N LEU A 27 5.20 12.37 23.64
CA LEU A 27 4.66 11.60 22.52
C LEU A 27 5.76 10.95 21.68
N ARG A 28 6.84 11.65 21.39
CA ARG A 28 7.96 11.06 20.64
C ARG A 28 8.64 9.95 21.42
N CYS A 29 8.91 10.14 22.71
CA CYS A 29 9.47 9.09 23.56
C CYS A 29 8.55 7.86 23.58
N PHE A 30 7.26 8.07 23.78
CA PHE A 30 6.25 7.01 23.78
C PHE A 30 6.20 6.26 22.43
N LEU A 31 6.15 6.98 21.32
CA LEU A 31 6.10 6.38 19.98
C LEU A 31 7.36 5.55 19.69
N VAL A 32 8.55 6.06 20.02
CA VAL A 32 9.81 5.33 19.83
C VAL A 32 9.80 4.05 20.67
N GLU A 33 9.40 4.13 21.93
CA GLU A 33 9.35 2.98 22.82
C GLU A 33 8.35 1.93 22.34
N GLN A 34 7.11 2.29 22.04
CA GLN A 34 6.07 1.34 21.64
C GLN A 34 6.38 0.71 20.29
N VAL A 35 6.71 1.52 19.27
CA VAL A 35 7.00 1.02 17.93
C VAL A 35 8.29 0.19 17.89
N SER A 36 9.25 0.42 18.78
CA SER A 36 10.43 -0.45 18.89
C SER A 36 10.08 -1.90 19.25
N ARG A 37 8.97 -2.12 19.98
CA ARG A 37 8.49 -3.44 20.42
C ARG A 37 7.49 -4.07 19.44
N THR A 38 6.58 -3.27 18.89
CA THR A 38 5.49 -3.75 18.03
C THR A 38 5.83 -3.74 16.55
N GLY A 39 6.79 -2.92 16.14
CA GLY A 39 6.97 -2.48 14.77
C GLY A 39 5.91 -1.42 14.39
N GLY A 40 6.08 -0.79 13.23
CA GLY A 40 5.13 0.20 12.72
C GLY A 40 5.76 1.32 11.91
N HIS A 41 4.98 2.38 11.65
CA HIS A 41 5.37 3.51 10.81
C HIS A 41 5.95 4.65 11.69
N LEU A 42 7.22 4.51 12.13
CA LEU A 42 7.78 5.43 13.11
C LEU A 42 8.14 6.80 12.52
N ALA A 43 8.92 6.83 11.44
CA ALA A 43 9.49 8.08 10.93
C ALA A 43 8.43 9.10 10.51
N SER A 44 7.36 8.64 9.86
CA SER A 44 6.24 9.47 9.42
C SER A 44 5.48 10.08 10.61
N ASN A 45 5.27 9.30 11.67
CA ASN A 45 4.58 9.75 12.89
C ASN A 45 5.40 10.77 13.68
N LEU A 46 6.71 10.56 13.83
CA LEU A 46 7.59 11.50 14.51
C LEU A 46 7.64 12.87 13.83
N GLY A 47 7.42 12.91 12.52
CA GLY A 47 7.42 14.14 11.72
C GLY A 47 6.18 15.02 11.91
N VAL A 48 5.05 14.47 12.35
CA VAL A 48 3.76 15.17 12.36
C VAL A 48 3.19 15.40 13.78
N VAL A 49 3.98 15.28 14.81
CA VAL A 49 3.51 15.40 16.20
C VAL A 49 2.93 16.79 16.47
N GLU A 50 3.68 17.87 16.20
CA GLU A 50 3.22 19.25 16.39
C GLU A 50 2.05 19.59 15.48
N LEU A 51 2.09 19.16 14.21
CA LEU A 51 1.01 19.33 13.24
C LEU A 51 -0.29 18.73 13.77
N THR A 52 -0.24 17.50 14.30
CA THR A 52 -1.41 16.80 14.83
C THR A 52 -1.95 17.50 16.08
N ILE A 53 -1.09 17.90 17.02
CA ILE A 53 -1.50 18.66 18.22
C ILE A 53 -2.18 19.97 17.81
N ALA A 54 -1.60 20.73 16.87
CA ALA A 54 -2.17 21.99 16.41
C ALA A 54 -3.55 21.81 15.80
N MET A 55 -3.75 20.75 14.97
CA MET A 55 -5.07 20.41 14.42
C MET A 55 -6.08 20.07 15.53
N HIS A 56 -5.70 19.25 16.53
CA HIS A 56 -6.57 18.91 17.66
C HIS A 56 -6.92 20.11 18.54
N ARG A 57 -6.08 21.14 18.56
CA ARG A 57 -6.38 22.38 19.28
C ARG A 57 -7.38 23.28 18.54
N VAL A 58 -7.40 23.24 17.22
CA VAL A 58 -8.25 24.11 16.38
C VAL A 58 -9.59 23.47 16.01
N PHE A 59 -9.56 22.19 15.63
CA PHE A 59 -10.75 21.49 15.15
C PHE A 59 -11.48 20.73 16.27
N ASP A 60 -12.80 20.65 16.16
CA ASP A 60 -13.68 20.06 17.17
C ASP A 60 -14.02 18.61 16.82
N LEU A 61 -13.22 17.65 17.29
CA LEU A 61 -13.43 16.23 17.05
C LEU A 61 -14.42 15.62 18.06
N PRO A 62 -15.29 14.71 17.62
CA PRO A 62 -15.44 14.13 16.26
C PRO A 62 -16.34 14.93 15.31
N LYS A 63 -16.80 16.12 15.68
CA LYS A 63 -17.68 16.97 14.85
C LYS A 63 -17.01 17.35 13.54
N ASP A 64 -15.83 17.99 13.59
CA ASP A 64 -15.00 18.31 12.43
C ASP A 64 -14.36 17.02 11.88
N LYS A 65 -14.12 16.94 10.57
CA LYS A 65 -13.67 15.72 9.89
C LYS A 65 -12.20 15.86 9.48
N LEU A 66 -11.32 15.09 10.15
CA LEU A 66 -9.91 14.95 9.76
C LEU A 66 -9.74 13.67 8.94
N ILE A 67 -9.31 13.80 7.68
CA ILE A 67 -9.13 12.69 6.74
C ILE A 67 -7.63 12.55 6.45
N TRP A 68 -7.04 11.46 6.92
CA TRP A 68 -5.64 11.16 6.72
C TRP A 68 -5.41 10.44 5.39
N ASP A 69 -4.54 10.98 4.53
CA ASP A 69 -4.10 10.25 3.34
C ASP A 69 -3.15 9.11 3.73
N VAL A 70 -3.31 7.91 3.18
CA VAL A 70 -2.66 6.68 3.62
C VAL A 70 -3.01 6.35 5.08
N GLY A 71 -2.82 7.28 6.00
CA GLY A 71 -3.12 7.16 7.41
C GLY A 71 -2.01 6.53 8.28
N HIS A 72 -0.88 6.15 7.69
CA HIS A 72 0.27 5.58 8.39
C HIS A 72 0.93 6.56 9.38
N GLN A 73 0.66 7.87 9.27
CA GLN A 73 1.13 8.95 10.13
C GLN A 73 0.12 9.34 11.22
N SER A 74 -0.90 8.54 11.50
CA SER A 74 -2.02 8.88 12.41
C SER A 74 -1.82 8.44 13.86
N TYR A 75 -0.64 7.95 14.26
CA TYR A 75 -0.45 7.41 15.63
C TYR A 75 -0.65 8.46 16.72
N THR A 76 -0.13 9.67 16.51
CA THR A 76 -0.40 10.80 17.44
C THR A 76 -1.90 11.10 17.53
N HIS A 77 -2.63 11.06 16.40
CA HIS A 77 -4.09 11.20 16.40
C HIS A 77 -4.78 10.10 17.21
N LYS A 78 -4.37 8.84 17.05
CA LYS A 78 -4.90 7.73 17.86
C LYS A 78 -4.67 7.94 19.35
N ILE A 79 -3.47 8.36 19.74
CA ILE A 79 -3.13 8.65 21.14
C ILE A 79 -4.03 9.76 21.69
N LEU A 80 -4.14 10.88 20.98
CA LEU A 80 -4.92 12.06 21.41
C LEU A 80 -6.44 11.82 21.41
N THR A 81 -6.89 10.74 20.81
CA THR A 81 -8.30 10.30 20.79
C THR A 81 -8.60 9.15 21.76
N GLY A 82 -7.72 8.95 22.77
CA GLY A 82 -7.95 8.03 23.88
C GLY A 82 -7.51 6.58 23.66
N ARG A 83 -6.74 6.29 22.61
CA ARG A 83 -6.28 4.91 22.29
C ARG A 83 -4.83 4.63 22.71
N LYS A 84 -4.27 5.43 23.62
CA LYS A 84 -2.88 5.30 24.08
C LYS A 84 -2.54 3.88 24.56
N ASP A 85 -3.40 3.31 25.38
CA ASP A 85 -3.15 1.98 25.98
C ASP A 85 -3.17 0.84 24.93
N GLY A 86 -3.87 1.03 23.82
CA GLY A 86 -3.88 0.09 22.69
C GLY A 86 -2.54 -0.04 21.95
N PHE A 87 -1.57 0.85 22.21
CA PHE A 87 -0.26 0.79 21.55
C PHE A 87 0.61 -0.39 21.96
N GLU A 88 0.34 -1.02 23.11
CA GLU A 88 1.00 -2.27 23.50
C GLU A 88 0.71 -3.42 22.51
N THR A 89 -0.46 -3.35 21.85
CA THR A 89 -0.90 -4.32 20.85
C THR A 89 -1.07 -3.72 19.45
N LEU A 90 -0.40 -2.59 19.18
CA LEU A 90 -0.44 -1.94 17.87
C LEU A 90 -0.09 -2.92 16.75
N ARG A 91 -0.98 -3.07 15.76
CA ARG A 91 -0.82 -3.96 14.60
C ARG A 91 -0.78 -5.46 14.94
N ARG A 92 -1.08 -5.84 16.18
CA ARG A 92 -1.13 -7.24 16.62
C ARG A 92 -2.56 -7.75 16.67
N GLU A 93 -2.70 -9.05 16.84
CA GLU A 93 -3.98 -9.76 16.92
C GLU A 93 -4.90 -9.13 17.97
N GLY A 94 -6.10 -8.72 17.54
CA GLY A 94 -7.09 -8.07 18.42
C GLY A 94 -6.71 -6.68 18.93
N GLY A 95 -5.55 -6.15 18.53
CA GLY A 95 -5.07 -4.82 18.89
C GLY A 95 -5.54 -3.73 17.92
N ILE A 96 -5.01 -2.51 18.11
CA ILE A 96 -5.34 -1.39 17.24
C ILE A 96 -4.58 -1.45 15.91
N SER A 97 -5.24 -1.01 14.84
CA SER A 97 -4.69 -0.93 13.48
C SER A 97 -3.56 0.11 13.39
N GLY A 98 -2.63 -0.13 12.48
CA GLY A 98 -1.61 0.87 12.07
C GLY A 98 -2.15 2.02 11.21
N PHE A 99 -3.45 2.02 10.90
CA PHE A 99 -4.14 3.00 10.08
C PHE A 99 -5.42 3.49 10.79
N PRO A 100 -5.99 4.66 10.41
CA PRO A 100 -7.30 5.07 10.90
C PRO A 100 -8.37 4.03 10.63
N LYS A 101 -9.23 3.80 11.61
CA LYS A 101 -10.30 2.79 11.53
C LYS A 101 -11.55 3.25 12.24
N ARG A 102 -12.66 3.40 11.51
CA ARG A 102 -13.95 3.89 12.04
C ARG A 102 -14.51 2.99 13.14
N SER A 103 -14.18 1.71 13.11
CA SER A 103 -14.56 0.78 14.17
C SER A 103 -13.79 0.96 15.48
N GLU A 104 -12.68 1.72 15.48
CA GLU A 104 -11.88 1.98 16.67
C GLU A 104 -12.25 3.31 17.35
N SER A 105 -12.73 4.32 16.60
CA SER A 105 -13.03 5.64 17.12
C SER A 105 -13.91 6.46 16.18
N ASP A 106 -14.88 7.21 16.74
CA ASP A 106 -15.68 8.18 15.99
C ASP A 106 -14.85 9.35 15.42
N CYS A 107 -13.60 9.52 15.89
CA CYS A 107 -12.66 10.51 15.37
C CYS A 107 -11.96 10.04 14.08
N ASP A 108 -12.01 8.75 13.76
CA ASP A 108 -11.52 8.18 12.50
C ASP A 108 -12.69 8.18 11.51
N VAL A 109 -12.76 9.18 10.64
CA VAL A 109 -13.93 9.40 9.78
C VAL A 109 -13.88 8.66 8.45
N PHE A 110 -12.71 8.08 8.09
CA PHE A 110 -12.51 7.36 6.84
C PHE A 110 -11.44 6.28 7.04
N ASP A 111 -11.78 5.01 6.75
CA ASP A 111 -10.84 3.90 6.76
C ASP A 111 -9.90 4.06 5.57
N THR A 112 -8.59 3.97 5.80
CA THR A 112 -7.59 4.22 4.75
C THR A 112 -6.36 3.34 4.95
N GLY A 113 -5.52 3.27 3.94
CA GLY A 113 -4.26 2.52 3.89
C GLY A 113 -3.54 2.76 2.56
N HIS A 114 -4.30 3.16 1.54
CA HIS A 114 -3.79 3.53 0.22
C HIS A 114 -3.70 5.05 0.06
N SER A 115 -2.77 5.52 -0.77
CA SER A 115 -2.48 6.94 -0.99
C SER A 115 -3.48 7.64 -1.89
N SER A 116 -3.44 8.98 -1.87
CA SER A 116 -4.08 9.88 -2.84
C SER A 116 -5.61 9.95 -2.77
N THR A 117 -6.23 9.39 -1.72
CA THR A 117 -7.71 9.31 -1.59
C THR A 117 -8.31 10.41 -0.72
N SER A 118 -7.51 11.05 0.15
CA SER A 118 -8.02 11.96 1.18
C SER A 118 -8.73 13.18 0.64
N ILE A 119 -8.26 13.76 -0.46
CA ILE A 119 -8.88 14.95 -1.06
C ILE A 119 -10.24 14.58 -1.66
N SER A 120 -10.34 13.45 -2.38
CA SER A 120 -11.62 12.96 -2.91
C SER A 120 -12.63 12.70 -1.81
N ALA A 121 -12.22 12.02 -0.73
CA ALA A 121 -13.06 11.78 0.43
C ALA A 121 -13.50 13.11 1.09
N GLY A 122 -12.58 14.08 1.17
CA GLY A 122 -12.85 15.42 1.68
C GLY A 122 -13.89 16.16 0.86
N VAL A 123 -13.78 16.17 -0.47
CA VAL A 123 -14.81 16.74 -1.37
C VAL A 123 -16.16 16.09 -1.13
N GLY A 124 -16.20 14.75 -0.98
CA GLY A 124 -17.42 14.03 -0.64
C GLY A 124 -18.05 14.48 0.68
N TYR A 125 -17.25 14.66 1.74
CA TYR A 125 -17.72 15.19 3.03
C TYR A 125 -18.24 16.63 2.93
N VAL A 126 -17.55 17.49 2.16
CA VAL A 126 -18.02 18.88 1.91
C VAL A 126 -19.38 18.87 1.23
N ARG A 127 -19.58 18.08 0.19
CA ARG A 127 -20.87 17.97 -0.51
C ARG A 127 -21.96 17.39 0.39
N ALA A 128 -21.65 16.37 1.19
CA ALA A 128 -22.61 15.81 2.17
C ALA A 128 -23.03 16.86 3.20
N ARG A 129 -22.07 17.64 3.74
CA ARG A 129 -22.34 18.77 4.63
C ARG A 129 -23.27 19.81 4.01
N GLU A 130 -23.02 20.18 2.74
CA GLU A 130 -23.85 21.16 2.00
C GLU A 130 -25.28 20.64 1.83
N LEU A 131 -25.44 19.40 1.38
CA LEU A 131 -26.76 18.78 1.16
C LEU A 131 -27.56 18.64 2.46
N LYS A 132 -26.90 18.33 3.57
CA LYS A 132 -27.55 18.22 4.89
C LYS A 132 -27.67 19.54 5.62
N LYS A 133 -27.09 20.63 5.10
CA LYS A 133 -27.02 21.95 5.76
C LYS A 133 -26.38 21.87 7.16
N GLU A 134 -25.40 21.00 7.32
CA GLU A 134 -24.63 20.84 8.56
C GLU A 134 -23.46 21.84 8.61
N ASN A 135 -22.94 22.08 9.81
CA ASN A 135 -21.82 23.00 10.03
C ASN A 135 -20.68 22.30 10.77
N TYR A 136 -19.73 21.80 10.01
CA TYR A 136 -18.44 21.25 10.49
C TYR A 136 -17.33 21.54 9.48
N SER A 137 -16.10 21.58 9.94
CA SER A 137 -14.92 21.71 9.06
C SER A 137 -14.55 20.36 8.46
N VAL A 138 -14.02 20.38 7.24
CA VAL A 138 -13.45 19.20 6.57
C VAL A 138 -11.98 19.50 6.26
N VAL A 139 -11.09 18.62 6.74
CA VAL A 139 -9.64 18.76 6.60
C VAL A 139 -9.08 17.46 6.03
N SER A 140 -8.49 17.53 4.85
CA SER A 140 -7.73 16.43 4.26
C SER A 140 -6.24 16.65 4.46
N ILE A 141 -5.54 15.66 5.04
CA ILE A 141 -4.11 15.72 5.31
C ILE A 141 -3.41 14.79 4.31
N ILE A 142 -2.68 15.35 3.37
CA ILE A 142 -2.00 14.61 2.30
C ILE A 142 -0.49 14.86 2.35
N GLY A 143 0.31 13.79 2.17
CA GLY A 143 1.76 13.90 2.02
C GLY A 143 2.16 14.32 0.60
N ASP A 144 3.31 14.95 0.47
CA ASP A 144 3.92 15.37 -0.80
C ASP A 144 4.11 14.19 -1.79
N GLY A 145 4.48 13.01 -1.29
CA GLY A 145 4.53 11.79 -2.10
C GLY A 145 3.15 11.35 -2.61
N ALA A 146 2.13 11.35 -1.75
CA ALA A 146 0.76 10.98 -2.13
C ALA A 146 0.11 11.99 -3.08
N LEU A 147 0.56 13.25 -3.07
CA LEU A 147 0.12 14.28 -4.01
C LEU A 147 0.56 13.99 -5.46
N THR A 148 1.55 13.12 -5.68
CA THR A 148 1.98 12.73 -7.03
C THR A 148 1.02 11.76 -7.74
N GLY A 149 0.08 11.15 -7.03
CA GLY A 149 -0.91 10.24 -7.60
C GLY A 149 -1.98 10.95 -8.43
N GLY A 150 -2.39 10.36 -9.55
CA GLY A 150 -3.37 10.93 -10.48
C GLY A 150 -4.69 11.30 -9.82
N MET A 151 -5.21 10.44 -8.93
CA MET A 151 -6.44 10.68 -8.18
C MET A 151 -6.40 11.96 -7.32
N ALA A 152 -5.23 12.34 -6.80
CA ALA A 152 -5.08 13.59 -6.06
C ALA A 152 -5.29 14.81 -6.98
N TYR A 153 -4.78 14.77 -8.22
CA TYR A 153 -5.01 15.83 -9.22
C TYR A 153 -6.48 15.91 -9.65
N GLU A 154 -7.13 14.78 -9.89
CA GLU A 154 -8.56 14.72 -10.19
C GLU A 154 -9.37 15.37 -9.06
N ALA A 155 -9.03 15.05 -7.82
CA ALA A 155 -9.68 15.60 -6.65
C ALA A 155 -9.42 17.11 -6.46
N LEU A 156 -8.19 17.58 -6.70
CA LEU A 156 -7.85 19.01 -6.67
C LEU A 156 -8.62 19.79 -7.74
N ASN A 157 -8.70 19.25 -8.96
CA ASN A 157 -9.49 19.85 -10.04
C ASN A 157 -10.98 20.00 -9.66
N ASN A 158 -11.55 18.98 -8.99
CA ASN A 158 -12.93 19.04 -8.49
C ASN A 158 -13.07 19.99 -7.28
N ALA A 159 -12.11 19.97 -6.35
CA ALA A 159 -12.10 20.84 -5.18
C ALA A 159 -12.10 22.33 -5.55
N ALA A 160 -11.42 22.71 -6.63
CA ALA A 160 -11.36 24.07 -7.14
C ALA A 160 -12.76 24.69 -7.44
N SER A 161 -13.76 23.86 -7.71
CA SER A 161 -15.15 24.29 -7.96
C SER A 161 -15.98 24.51 -6.70
N LEU A 162 -15.46 24.18 -5.51
CA LEU A 162 -16.18 24.35 -4.26
C LEU A 162 -16.31 25.84 -3.90
N LYS A 163 -17.46 26.20 -3.33
CA LYS A 163 -17.72 27.55 -2.81
C LYS A 163 -17.70 27.62 -1.29
N SER A 164 -17.71 26.48 -0.62
CA SER A 164 -17.68 26.36 0.83
C SER A 164 -16.29 25.92 1.32
N ASN A 165 -16.02 26.14 2.60
CA ASN A 165 -14.74 25.83 3.21
C ASN A 165 -14.35 24.35 3.05
N PHE A 166 -13.16 24.13 2.52
CA PHE A 166 -12.47 22.85 2.48
C PHE A 166 -10.98 23.07 2.68
N ILE A 167 -10.39 22.44 3.67
CA ILE A 167 -8.98 22.62 4.04
C ILE A 167 -8.19 21.40 3.58
N ILE A 168 -7.16 21.64 2.76
CA ILE A 168 -6.20 20.63 2.34
C ILE A 168 -4.87 20.96 3.00
N VAL A 169 -4.37 20.09 3.88
CA VAL A 169 -3.07 20.23 4.53
C VAL A 169 -2.06 19.41 3.75
N LEU A 170 -1.18 20.08 3.02
CA LEU A 170 -0.06 19.45 2.35
C LEU A 170 1.11 19.33 3.34
N ASN A 171 1.36 18.12 3.81
CA ASN A 171 2.48 17.76 4.66
C ASN A 171 3.70 17.42 3.81
N ASP A 172 4.60 18.36 3.66
CA ASP A 172 5.77 18.26 2.80
C ASP A 172 7.03 17.94 3.63
N ASN A 173 7.61 16.77 3.37
CA ASN A 173 8.85 16.31 4.03
C ASN A 173 9.89 15.74 3.04
N GLU A 174 9.72 15.98 1.73
CA GLU A 174 10.59 15.55 0.63
C GLU A 174 10.62 14.05 0.36
N MET A 175 9.81 13.27 1.07
CA MET A 175 9.90 11.80 1.03
C MET A 175 8.55 11.11 1.02
N SER A 176 8.44 10.15 0.11
CA SER A 176 7.49 9.02 0.22
C SER A 176 8.12 7.88 1.05
N ILE A 177 8.21 6.67 0.54
CA ILE A 177 9.09 5.62 1.10
C ILE A 177 10.56 5.98 0.82
N THR A 178 10.83 6.49 -0.39
CA THR A 178 12.11 7.04 -0.86
C THR A 178 11.98 8.55 -1.11
N GLU A 179 13.03 9.22 -1.57
CA GLU A 179 12.96 10.59 -2.05
C GLU A 179 11.93 10.70 -3.18
N ASN A 180 11.15 11.79 -3.18
CA ASN A 180 10.15 12.03 -4.20
C ASN A 180 10.80 12.33 -5.56
N VAL A 181 10.13 11.93 -6.62
CA VAL A 181 10.60 12.09 -8.00
C VAL A 181 9.66 12.97 -8.82
N GLY A 182 10.16 13.48 -9.94
CA GLY A 182 9.36 14.18 -10.95
C GLY A 182 9.18 15.68 -10.72
N GLY A 183 8.44 16.32 -11.64
CA GLY A 183 8.28 17.77 -11.71
C GLY A 183 7.58 18.38 -10.49
N MET A 184 6.64 17.66 -9.86
CA MET A 184 5.97 18.13 -8.64
C MET A 184 6.95 18.23 -7.46
N SER A 185 7.85 17.25 -7.29
CA SER A 185 8.89 17.32 -6.26
C SER A 185 9.80 18.52 -6.46
N SER A 186 10.23 18.78 -7.71
CA SER A 186 11.04 19.96 -8.06
C SER A 186 10.28 21.26 -7.80
N TYR A 187 8.98 21.30 -8.11
CA TYR A 187 8.13 22.45 -7.87
C TYR A 187 8.00 22.75 -6.36
N LEU A 188 7.70 21.75 -5.54
CA LEU A 188 7.60 21.90 -4.08
C LEU A 188 8.95 22.31 -3.47
N SER A 189 10.08 21.78 -3.98
CA SER A 189 11.41 22.21 -3.56
C SER A 189 11.66 23.70 -3.83
N GLY A 190 11.19 24.20 -4.99
CA GLY A 190 11.20 25.65 -5.29
C GLY A 190 10.38 26.48 -4.29
N LEU A 191 9.22 25.97 -3.85
CA LEU A 191 8.38 26.65 -2.85
C LEU A 191 9.08 26.79 -1.48
N ARG A 192 9.81 25.76 -1.06
CA ARG A 192 10.54 25.77 0.23
C ARG A 192 11.65 26.81 0.29
N THR A 193 12.39 26.98 -0.81
CA THR A 193 13.51 27.92 -0.88
C THR A 193 13.06 29.38 -0.97
N ALA A 194 11.81 29.61 -1.34
CA ALA A 194 11.22 30.95 -1.48
C ALA A 194 10.59 31.51 -0.19
N SER A 195 10.83 30.90 0.97
CA SER A 195 10.20 31.25 2.26
C SER A 195 10.39 32.72 2.70
N ALA A 196 11.49 33.37 2.30
CA ALA A 196 11.69 34.80 2.55
C ALA A 196 10.65 35.73 1.86
N TYR A 197 9.88 35.19 0.91
CA TYR A 197 8.85 35.92 0.17
C TYR A 197 7.47 35.91 0.85
N THR A 198 7.18 34.88 1.65
CA THR A 198 5.88 34.75 2.37
C THR A 198 5.70 35.80 3.43
N ASP A 199 6.74 36.16 4.17
CA ASP A 199 6.70 37.24 5.15
C ASP A 199 6.45 38.58 4.45
N PHE A 200 7.07 38.82 3.30
CA PHE A 200 6.84 40.00 2.48
C PHE A 200 5.42 40.08 1.89
N LYS A 201 4.82 38.96 1.43
CA LYS A 201 3.44 38.91 0.87
C LYS A 201 2.39 39.19 1.95
N MET A 202 2.56 38.65 3.17
CA MET A 202 1.66 38.94 4.30
C MET A 202 1.74 40.40 4.74
N ASP A 203 2.93 40.98 4.76
CA ASP A 203 3.12 42.37 5.16
C ASP A 203 2.65 43.37 4.07
N VAL A 204 2.84 43.07 2.80
CA VAL A 204 2.32 43.88 1.68
C VAL A 204 0.78 43.83 1.62
N THR A 205 0.18 42.65 1.86
CA THR A 205 -1.30 42.53 1.89
C THR A 205 -1.90 43.29 3.09
N LYS A 206 -1.25 43.24 4.25
CA LYS A 206 -1.64 44.04 5.41
C LYS A 206 -1.43 45.54 5.22
N ALA A 207 -0.37 45.93 4.50
CA ALA A 207 -0.10 47.33 4.17
C ALA A 207 -1.11 47.89 3.17
N LEU A 208 -1.46 47.11 2.13
CA LEU A 208 -2.46 47.51 1.12
C LEU A 208 -3.87 47.60 1.70
N ASN A 209 -4.25 46.74 2.64
CA ASN A 209 -5.54 46.81 3.33
C ASN A 209 -5.63 47.97 4.37
N ARG A 210 -4.52 48.68 4.66
CA ARG A 210 -4.46 49.85 5.54
C ARG A 210 -4.51 51.19 4.83
N ILE A 211 -4.50 51.22 3.49
CA ILE A 211 -4.56 52.48 2.74
C ILE A 211 -6.03 52.85 2.51
N PRO A 212 -6.53 53.93 3.09
CA PRO A 212 -7.90 54.39 2.87
C PRO A 212 -8.05 54.84 1.40
N GLY A 213 -8.99 54.24 0.65
CA GLY A 213 -9.36 54.66 -0.70
C GLY A 213 -9.11 53.68 -1.82
N ILE A 214 -8.54 52.50 -1.55
CA ILE A 214 -8.38 51.45 -2.55
C ILE A 214 -9.51 50.42 -2.39
N GLY A 215 -10.51 50.49 -3.29
CA GLY A 215 -11.64 49.56 -3.29
C GLY A 215 -11.28 48.17 -3.88
N PRO A 216 -12.08 47.13 -3.61
CA PRO A 216 -11.83 45.75 -4.05
C PRO A 216 -11.59 45.57 -5.55
N GLY A 217 -12.20 46.41 -6.41
CA GLY A 217 -12.06 46.36 -7.86
C GLY A 217 -10.66 46.80 -8.38
N MET A 218 -9.93 47.65 -7.64
CA MET A 218 -8.57 48.04 -8.00
C MET A 218 -7.52 46.98 -7.63
N VAL A 219 -7.79 46.24 -6.56
CA VAL A 219 -6.95 45.09 -6.15
C VAL A 219 -7.03 43.98 -7.21
N ASP A 220 -8.20 43.73 -7.77
CA ASP A 220 -8.40 42.74 -8.86
C ASP A 220 -7.80 43.22 -10.20
N ALA A 221 -7.86 44.50 -10.53
CA ALA A 221 -7.19 45.06 -11.69
C ALA A 221 -5.65 44.98 -11.57
N MET A 222 -5.10 45.25 -10.39
CA MET A 222 -3.66 45.08 -10.09
C MET A 222 -3.25 43.60 -10.09
N ARG A 223 -4.12 42.67 -9.69
CA ARG A 223 -3.89 41.23 -9.82
C ARG A 223 -3.78 40.82 -11.30
N LYS A 224 -4.66 41.27 -12.18
CA LYS A 224 -4.64 40.94 -13.62
C LYS A 224 -3.43 41.52 -14.36
N THR A 225 -2.97 42.72 -14.01
CA THR A 225 -1.81 43.36 -14.67
C THR A 225 -0.46 42.82 -14.16
N LYS A 226 -0.42 42.33 -12.90
CA LYS A 226 0.78 41.70 -12.34
C LYS A 226 1.01 40.26 -12.81
N SER A 227 -0.01 39.60 -13.39
CA SER A 227 0.09 38.18 -13.78
C SER A 227 1.17 37.89 -14.81
N SER A 228 1.42 38.82 -15.76
CA SER A 228 2.39 38.60 -16.83
C SER A 228 3.86 38.78 -16.42
N ILE A 229 4.13 39.59 -15.40
CA ILE A 229 5.49 39.76 -14.83
C ILE A 229 5.74 38.76 -13.70
N LYS A 230 4.69 38.27 -13.08
CA LYS A 230 4.72 37.33 -11.95
C LYS A 230 5.06 35.89 -12.34
N GLN A 231 4.89 35.48 -13.59
CA GLN A 231 5.13 34.09 -14.05
C GLN A 231 6.58 33.60 -13.87
N ILE A 232 7.51 34.51 -13.58
CA ILE A 232 8.94 34.16 -13.45
C ILE A 232 9.39 33.99 -11.99
N ILE A 233 8.63 34.44 -10.98
CA ILE A 233 9.21 34.63 -9.62
C ILE A 233 8.30 34.15 -8.46
N ILE A 234 7.03 33.69 -8.62
CA ILE A 234 6.15 33.43 -7.48
C ILE A 234 5.87 31.95 -7.25
N PRO A 235 6.33 31.41 -6.09
CA PRO A 235 5.94 30.08 -5.62
C PRO A 235 4.43 30.02 -5.25
N GLY A 236 3.76 28.89 -5.52
CA GLY A 236 2.35 28.67 -5.18
C GLY A 236 1.37 28.83 -6.33
N MET A 237 1.81 29.32 -7.49
CA MET A 237 0.93 29.63 -8.64
C MET A 237 0.15 28.43 -9.16
N LEU A 238 0.71 27.22 -9.17
CA LEU A 238 0.01 26.05 -9.69
C LEU A 238 -1.34 25.82 -8.96
N PHE A 239 -1.34 25.85 -7.65
CA PHE A 239 -2.58 25.65 -6.87
C PHE A 239 -3.53 26.84 -7.00
N GLU A 240 -2.99 28.08 -7.05
CA GLU A 240 -3.80 29.28 -7.26
C GLU A 240 -4.39 29.33 -8.68
N ASP A 241 -3.63 28.92 -9.70
CA ASP A 241 -4.10 28.82 -11.08
C ASP A 241 -5.17 27.72 -11.25
N MET A 242 -5.11 26.67 -10.46
CA MET A 242 -6.17 25.66 -10.37
C MET A 242 -7.43 26.16 -9.66
N GLY A 243 -7.38 27.29 -8.95
CA GLY A 243 -8.52 27.86 -8.24
C GLY A 243 -8.55 27.60 -6.74
N LEU A 244 -7.47 27.10 -6.13
CA LEU A 244 -7.34 26.95 -4.69
C LEU A 244 -6.61 28.16 -4.09
N THR A 245 -7.01 28.57 -2.89
CA THR A 245 -6.19 29.54 -2.14
C THR A 245 -4.99 28.82 -1.52
N TYR A 246 -3.79 29.36 -1.72
CA TYR A 246 -2.57 28.78 -1.17
C TYR A 246 -2.08 29.58 0.04
N LEU A 247 -1.85 28.89 1.18
CA LEU A 247 -1.21 29.43 2.38
C LEU A 247 0.04 28.64 2.71
N GLY A 248 1.15 29.32 2.88
CA GLY A 248 2.42 28.70 3.26
C GLY A 248 3.58 29.07 2.34
N PRO A 249 4.71 28.33 2.41
CA PRO A 249 4.93 27.25 3.37
C PRO A 249 5.11 27.74 4.80
N VAL A 250 4.71 26.92 5.79
CA VAL A 250 4.86 27.19 7.23
C VAL A 250 5.65 26.08 7.92
N ASP A 251 6.36 26.42 9.00
CA ASP A 251 7.07 25.45 9.82
C ASP A 251 6.08 24.53 10.56
N GLY A 252 6.07 23.25 10.19
CA GLY A 252 5.23 22.20 10.76
C GLY A 252 5.60 21.79 12.19
N HIS A 253 6.66 22.38 12.75
CA HIS A 253 7.11 22.15 14.11
C HIS A 253 6.89 23.36 15.02
N ASN A 254 6.26 24.43 14.51
CA ASN A 254 5.90 25.62 15.26
C ASN A 254 4.40 25.61 15.60
N ILE A 255 4.03 25.11 16.79
CA ILE A 255 2.63 24.98 17.23
C ILE A 255 1.86 26.31 17.18
N PRO A 256 2.36 27.45 17.74
CA PRO A 256 1.66 28.72 17.66
C PRO A 256 1.36 29.17 16.23
N GLN A 257 2.33 29.01 15.32
CA GLN A 257 2.15 29.37 13.91
C GLN A 257 1.12 28.47 13.23
N LEU A 258 1.16 27.16 13.50
CA LEU A 258 0.19 26.19 12.98
C LEU A 258 -1.23 26.48 13.47
N ILE A 259 -1.42 26.75 14.76
CA ILE A 259 -2.72 27.12 15.32
C ILE A 259 -3.28 28.35 14.62
N LYS A 260 -2.46 29.39 14.45
CA LYS A 260 -2.89 30.63 13.80
C LYS A 260 -3.34 30.38 12.36
N ILE A 261 -2.54 29.65 11.55
CA ILE A 261 -2.87 29.41 10.14
C ILE A 261 -4.12 28.53 10.00
N PHE A 262 -4.31 27.53 10.87
CA PHE A 262 -5.51 26.69 10.84
C PHE A 262 -6.77 27.46 11.28
N GLN A 263 -6.66 28.40 12.22
CA GLN A 263 -7.75 29.30 12.58
C GLN A 263 -8.15 30.22 11.42
N GLU A 264 -7.18 30.71 10.65
CA GLU A 264 -7.42 31.51 9.44
C GLU A 264 -8.06 30.63 8.34
N ALA A 265 -7.51 29.44 8.10
CA ALA A 265 -8.07 28.50 7.13
C ALA A 265 -9.50 28.04 7.47
N LYS A 266 -9.82 27.88 8.77
CA LYS A 266 -11.18 27.50 9.24
C LYS A 266 -12.23 28.56 8.92
N ARG A 267 -11.83 29.84 8.85
CA ARG A 267 -12.71 30.98 8.57
C ARG A 267 -12.83 31.30 7.07
N PHE A 268 -12.00 30.68 6.24
CA PHE A 268 -11.95 30.99 4.83
C PHE A 268 -13.16 30.36 4.10
N GLU A 269 -13.77 31.12 3.18
CA GLU A 269 -14.82 30.61 2.30
C GLU A 269 -14.20 30.10 0.99
N GLY A 270 -14.34 28.80 0.73
CA GLY A 270 -13.77 28.13 -0.44
C GLY A 270 -12.67 27.10 -0.10
N PRO A 271 -12.10 26.47 -1.14
CA PRO A 271 -11.03 25.49 -0.98
C PRO A 271 -9.68 26.19 -0.72
N ILE A 272 -8.97 25.72 0.29
CA ILE A 272 -7.69 26.29 0.72
C ILE A 272 -6.68 25.19 0.96
N LEU A 273 -5.46 25.37 0.40
CA LEU A 273 -4.32 24.48 0.62
C LEU A 273 -3.34 25.15 1.59
N VAL A 274 -3.11 24.48 2.71
CA VAL A 274 -2.12 24.87 3.73
C VAL A 274 -0.88 24.01 3.55
N HIS A 275 0.21 24.63 3.09
CA HIS A 275 1.50 23.93 2.88
C HIS A 275 2.32 23.97 4.14
N VAL A 276 2.63 22.80 4.71
CA VAL A 276 3.32 22.62 5.98
C VAL A 276 4.61 21.83 5.78
N LEU A 277 5.73 22.39 6.18
CA LEU A 277 7.04 21.74 6.09
C LEU A 277 7.33 20.95 7.36
N THR A 278 7.60 19.66 7.24
CA THR A 278 7.92 18.78 8.36
C THR A 278 9.22 18.01 8.12
N GLN A 279 9.75 17.42 9.20
CA GLN A 279 10.95 16.59 9.14
C GLN A 279 10.63 15.15 9.55
N LYS A 280 10.75 14.23 8.63
CA LYS A 280 10.54 12.80 8.85
C LYS A 280 11.53 12.25 9.88
N GLY A 281 11.06 11.51 10.89
CA GLY A 281 11.91 10.95 11.93
C GLY A 281 12.34 11.92 13.04
N ARG A 282 11.81 13.15 13.07
CA ARG A 282 12.20 14.22 14.01
C ARG A 282 12.25 13.75 15.46
N GLY A 283 13.36 14.07 16.14
CA GLY A 283 13.57 13.78 17.56
C GLY A 283 14.08 12.37 17.86
N TYR A 284 14.33 11.54 16.81
CA TYR A 284 14.99 10.25 16.95
C TYR A 284 16.07 10.11 15.87
N GLU A 285 17.32 10.26 16.27
CA GLU A 285 18.49 10.32 15.38
C GLU A 285 18.56 9.18 14.34
N PRO A 286 18.37 7.89 14.73
CA PRO A 286 18.39 6.81 13.75
C PRO A 286 17.32 6.94 12.65
N ALA A 287 16.12 7.45 13.00
CA ALA A 287 15.05 7.67 12.04
C ALA A 287 15.27 8.91 11.15
N MET A 288 15.94 9.94 11.66
CA MET A 288 16.33 11.09 10.85
C MET A 288 17.40 10.75 9.82
N ARG A 289 18.37 9.90 10.21
CA ARG A 289 19.44 9.45 9.28
C ARG A 289 18.97 8.43 8.25
N HIS A 290 18.01 7.59 8.61
CA HIS A 290 17.53 6.48 7.77
C HIS A 290 16.00 6.42 7.73
N PRO A 291 15.31 7.48 7.26
CA PRO A 291 13.84 7.56 7.33
C PRO A 291 13.13 6.44 6.55
N ALA A 292 13.71 5.96 5.46
CA ALA A 292 13.17 4.83 4.69
C ALA A 292 13.12 3.52 5.51
N ARG A 293 14.12 3.25 6.37
CA ARG A 293 14.11 2.08 7.28
C ARG A 293 12.97 2.12 8.26
N PHE A 294 12.64 3.32 8.76
CA PHE A 294 11.61 3.55 9.77
C PHE A 294 10.25 3.95 9.17
N HIS A 295 10.12 3.87 7.84
CA HIS A 295 8.82 4.05 7.19
C HIS A 295 7.86 2.90 7.55
N GLY A 296 8.34 1.65 7.57
CA GLY A 296 7.60 0.47 8.00
C GLY A 296 8.55 -0.50 8.72
N ALA A 297 8.95 -0.15 9.95
CA ALA A 297 9.93 -0.92 10.71
C ALA A 297 9.31 -2.16 11.38
N GLY A 298 10.05 -3.28 11.42
CA GLY A 298 9.84 -4.32 12.41
C GLY A 298 10.37 -3.88 13.78
N PRO A 299 10.30 -4.75 14.82
CA PRO A 299 10.92 -4.48 16.12
C PRO A 299 12.42 -4.15 15.99
N PHE A 300 12.89 -3.18 16.78
CA PHE A 300 14.28 -2.70 16.72
C PHE A 300 14.81 -2.30 18.09
N ASP A 301 16.12 -2.28 18.24
CA ASP A 301 16.80 -1.75 19.43
C ASP A 301 16.78 -0.22 19.40
N VAL A 302 16.26 0.40 20.46
CA VAL A 302 16.08 1.87 20.55
C VAL A 302 17.40 2.63 20.48
N LYS A 303 18.49 2.09 21.02
CA LYS A 303 19.78 2.80 21.07
C LYS A 303 20.49 2.82 19.72
N THR A 304 20.40 1.71 18.99
CA THR A 304 21.12 1.54 17.71
C THR A 304 20.24 1.77 16.48
N GLY A 305 18.92 1.66 16.63
CA GLY A 305 17.97 1.69 15.51
C GLY A 305 18.06 0.46 14.58
N LEU A 306 18.76 -0.60 15.02
CA LEU A 306 18.93 -1.82 14.23
C LEU A 306 17.81 -2.82 14.52
N PRO A 307 17.35 -3.59 13.51
CA PRO A 307 16.36 -4.63 13.71
C PRO A 307 16.83 -5.67 14.75
N VAL A 308 15.87 -6.20 15.53
CA VAL A 308 16.11 -7.30 16.46
C VAL A 308 15.94 -8.62 15.71
N GLY A 309 16.93 -9.51 15.83
CA GLY A 309 16.94 -10.86 15.23
C GLY A 309 17.74 -10.96 13.94
N LYS A 310 17.95 -12.21 13.50
CA LYS A 310 18.56 -12.53 12.20
C LYS A 310 17.45 -12.68 11.19
N SER A 311 17.60 -12.10 10.00
CA SER A 311 16.70 -12.33 8.87
C SER A 311 17.32 -13.35 7.91
N ASN A 312 16.55 -14.37 7.53
CA ASN A 312 16.87 -15.22 6.39
C ASN A 312 16.57 -14.47 5.08
N PRO A 313 17.11 -14.91 3.93
CA PRO A 313 16.80 -14.32 2.65
C PRO A 313 15.30 -14.32 2.38
N THR A 314 14.79 -13.19 1.95
CA THR A 314 13.38 -13.01 1.58
C THR A 314 13.16 -13.27 0.09
N TYR A 315 11.91 -13.45 -0.34
CA TYR A 315 11.58 -13.51 -1.77
C TYR A 315 12.01 -12.22 -2.49
N THR A 316 11.86 -11.06 -1.86
CA THR A 316 12.35 -9.76 -2.38
C THR A 316 13.87 -9.75 -2.58
N ASP A 317 14.67 -10.38 -1.70
CA ASP A 317 16.12 -10.50 -1.86
C ASP A 317 16.50 -11.39 -3.05
N VAL A 318 15.74 -12.46 -3.26
CA VAL A 318 15.89 -13.34 -4.42
C VAL A 318 15.60 -12.58 -5.70
N PHE A 319 14.46 -11.89 -5.78
CA PHE A 319 14.09 -11.05 -6.92
C PHE A 319 15.16 -9.99 -7.20
N SER A 320 15.63 -9.28 -6.17
CA SER A 320 16.71 -8.28 -6.28
C SER A 320 17.98 -8.87 -6.91
N THR A 321 18.34 -10.10 -6.50
CA THR A 321 19.52 -10.79 -7.01
C THR A 321 19.35 -11.22 -8.48
N VAL A 322 18.16 -11.69 -8.83
CA VAL A 322 17.85 -12.12 -10.21
C VAL A 322 17.83 -10.92 -11.14
N MET A 323 17.14 -9.84 -10.77
CA MET A 323 17.05 -8.61 -11.57
C MET A 323 18.44 -8.02 -11.86
N ARG A 324 19.31 -7.97 -10.85
CA ARG A 324 20.70 -7.55 -11.05
C ARG A 324 21.41 -8.40 -12.12
N LYS A 325 21.28 -9.74 -12.05
CA LYS A 325 21.90 -10.66 -13.02
C LYS A 325 21.30 -10.51 -14.43
N MET A 326 19.98 -10.27 -14.51
CA MET A 326 19.31 -10.02 -15.79
C MET A 326 19.80 -8.71 -16.41
N GLY A 327 19.92 -7.63 -15.63
CA GLY A 327 20.46 -6.36 -16.09
C GLY A 327 21.89 -6.44 -16.65
N ASP A 328 22.73 -7.32 -16.08
CA ASP A 328 24.08 -7.57 -16.62
C ASP A 328 24.02 -8.28 -17.98
N ARG A 329 23.14 -9.27 -18.14
CA ARG A 329 23.08 -10.15 -19.33
C ARG A 329 22.27 -9.56 -20.48
N ARG A 330 21.20 -8.84 -20.15
CA ARG A 330 20.20 -8.31 -21.10
C ARG A 330 20.18 -6.80 -21.04
N LYS A 331 20.60 -6.14 -22.14
CA LYS A 331 20.62 -4.66 -22.25
C LYS A 331 19.23 -4.07 -22.49
N ASP A 332 18.33 -4.85 -23.00
CA ASP A 332 16.93 -4.55 -23.29
C ASP A 332 16.03 -4.66 -22.06
N VAL A 333 16.48 -5.24 -20.93
CA VAL A 333 15.68 -5.30 -19.72
C VAL A 333 15.74 -3.99 -18.95
N ALA A 334 14.55 -3.44 -18.66
CA ALA A 334 14.33 -2.28 -17.81
C ALA A 334 13.43 -2.62 -16.60
N ALA A 335 13.59 -1.90 -15.51
CA ALA A 335 12.76 -2.04 -14.32
C ALA A 335 11.90 -0.79 -14.11
N VAL A 336 10.62 -1.00 -13.77
CA VAL A 336 9.66 0.07 -13.48
C VAL A 336 9.04 -0.19 -12.11
N THR A 337 8.90 0.84 -11.29
CA THR A 337 8.20 0.77 -9.99
C THR A 337 7.51 2.09 -9.66
N ALA A 338 6.57 2.06 -8.71
CA ALA A 338 5.79 3.21 -8.29
C ALA A 338 6.10 3.55 -6.81
N ALA A 339 7.15 4.33 -6.55
CA ALA A 339 7.65 4.73 -5.23
C ALA A 339 8.03 3.57 -4.28
N MET A 340 8.25 2.36 -4.81
CA MET A 340 8.53 1.15 -4.04
C MET A 340 9.94 0.60 -4.25
N MET A 341 10.88 1.39 -4.79
CA MET A 341 12.23 0.99 -5.20
C MET A 341 12.95 0.04 -4.22
N THR A 342 12.96 0.39 -2.94
CA THR A 342 13.58 -0.42 -1.88
C THR A 342 12.69 -1.60 -1.50
N GLY A 343 11.38 -1.36 -1.39
CA GLY A 343 10.41 -2.34 -0.94
C GLY A 343 10.26 -3.55 -1.85
N VAL A 344 10.39 -3.38 -3.16
CA VAL A 344 10.39 -4.46 -4.16
C VAL A 344 11.80 -4.96 -4.52
N GLY A 345 12.86 -4.49 -3.86
CA GLY A 345 14.22 -4.98 -4.07
C GLY A 345 14.96 -4.44 -5.31
N LEU A 346 14.48 -3.37 -5.95
CA LEU A 346 15.11 -2.80 -7.15
C LEU A 346 16.30 -1.88 -6.87
N LYS A 347 16.61 -1.55 -5.60
CA LYS A 347 17.68 -0.62 -5.26
C LYS A 347 19.05 -1.02 -5.84
N ARG A 348 19.38 -2.33 -5.85
CA ARG A 348 20.63 -2.82 -6.44
C ARG A 348 20.64 -2.66 -7.96
N PHE A 349 19.52 -2.92 -8.62
CA PHE A 349 19.38 -2.74 -10.06
C PHE A 349 19.53 -1.25 -10.43
N SER A 350 18.83 -0.37 -9.73
CA SER A 350 18.91 1.08 -9.91
C SER A 350 20.34 1.65 -9.74
N ASN A 351 21.07 1.18 -8.73
CA ASN A 351 22.46 1.61 -8.51
C ASN A 351 23.42 1.17 -9.62
N MET A 352 23.17 0.03 -10.26
CA MET A 352 24.03 -0.51 -11.32
C MET A 352 23.61 -0.06 -12.73
N PHE A 353 22.32 0.15 -12.93
CA PHE A 353 21.71 0.47 -14.23
C PHE A 353 20.72 1.63 -14.11
N PRO A 354 21.17 2.84 -13.69
CA PRO A 354 20.27 3.97 -13.43
C PRO A 354 19.43 4.36 -14.64
N ASP A 355 19.99 4.29 -15.85
CA ASP A 355 19.29 4.65 -17.09
C ASP A 355 18.22 3.64 -17.53
N ARG A 356 18.10 2.51 -16.85
CA ARG A 356 17.14 1.43 -17.12
C ARG A 356 16.24 1.12 -15.92
N CYS A 357 16.22 2.00 -14.92
CA CYS A 357 15.40 1.85 -13.74
C CYS A 357 14.55 3.10 -13.52
N PHE A 358 13.24 2.93 -13.63
CA PHE A 358 12.28 4.03 -13.61
C PHE A 358 11.41 3.93 -12.35
N ASP A 359 11.55 4.91 -11.45
CA ASP A 359 10.60 5.14 -10.37
C ASP A 359 9.68 6.29 -10.82
N VAL A 360 8.40 6.00 -10.98
CA VAL A 360 7.44 6.97 -11.50
C VAL A 360 6.69 7.76 -10.40
N GLY A 361 7.08 7.59 -9.15
CA GLY A 361 6.32 8.10 -8.01
C GLY A 361 5.12 7.21 -7.68
N ILE A 362 4.20 7.69 -6.85
CA ILE A 362 2.98 6.92 -6.51
C ILE A 362 1.98 7.07 -7.66
N ALA A 363 2.20 6.30 -8.73
CA ALA A 363 1.45 6.39 -9.99
C ALA A 363 1.45 5.03 -10.72
N GLU A 364 0.77 4.04 -10.15
CA GLU A 364 0.75 2.66 -10.63
C GLU A 364 0.15 2.58 -12.04
N GLU A 365 -0.89 3.34 -12.33
CA GLU A 365 -1.55 3.42 -13.65
C GLU A 365 -0.54 3.90 -14.71
N HIS A 366 0.19 4.97 -14.40
CA HIS A 366 1.24 5.49 -15.28
C HIS A 366 2.37 4.47 -15.48
N ALA A 367 2.78 3.76 -14.40
CA ALA A 367 3.82 2.73 -14.47
C ALA A 367 3.49 1.66 -15.52
N VAL A 368 2.23 1.20 -15.58
CA VAL A 368 1.80 0.13 -16.48
C VAL A 368 1.71 0.64 -17.93
N THR A 369 1.07 1.78 -18.18
CA THR A 369 1.00 2.35 -19.54
C THR A 369 2.40 2.71 -20.06
N PHE A 370 3.27 3.25 -19.20
CA PHE A 370 4.67 3.53 -19.54
C PHE A 370 5.41 2.23 -19.91
N ALA A 371 5.22 1.15 -19.16
CA ALA A 371 5.82 -0.15 -19.46
C ALA A 371 5.28 -0.73 -20.79
N ALA A 372 3.99 -0.57 -21.09
CA ALA A 372 3.42 -0.97 -22.37
C ALA A 372 4.13 -0.26 -23.55
N ALA A 373 4.36 1.04 -23.43
CA ALA A 373 5.08 1.81 -24.45
C ALA A 373 6.57 1.41 -24.55
N LEU A 374 7.24 1.08 -23.44
CA LEU A 374 8.59 0.53 -23.46
C LEU A 374 8.66 -0.79 -24.24
N SER A 375 7.68 -1.67 -24.03
CA SER A 375 7.57 -2.93 -24.76
C SER A 375 7.44 -2.72 -26.27
N LEU A 376 6.56 -1.81 -26.71
CA LEU A 376 6.44 -1.41 -28.11
C LEU A 376 7.74 -0.79 -28.68
N GLY A 377 8.53 -0.15 -27.83
CA GLY A 377 9.86 0.36 -28.15
C GLY A 377 10.98 -0.68 -28.20
N GLY A 378 10.67 -1.99 -28.03
CA GLY A 378 11.65 -3.07 -28.10
C GLY A 378 12.43 -3.29 -26.79
N ILE A 379 11.94 -2.77 -25.66
CA ILE A 379 12.47 -3.01 -24.31
C ILE A 379 11.62 -4.04 -23.60
N THR A 380 12.22 -4.88 -22.79
CA THR A 380 11.52 -5.81 -21.90
C THR A 380 11.34 -5.17 -20.52
N PRO A 381 10.18 -4.56 -20.22
CA PRO A 381 9.94 -3.92 -18.93
C PRO A 381 9.54 -4.96 -17.87
N VAL A 382 10.15 -4.86 -16.69
CA VAL A 382 9.76 -5.59 -15.48
C VAL A 382 9.13 -4.59 -14.53
N VAL A 383 7.80 -4.64 -14.39
CA VAL A 383 7.00 -3.80 -13.50
C VAL A 383 6.93 -4.47 -12.14
N ALA A 384 7.64 -3.90 -11.15
CA ALA A 384 7.69 -4.45 -9.79
C ALA A 384 6.87 -3.57 -8.84
N ILE A 385 5.71 -4.08 -8.41
CA ILE A 385 4.71 -3.39 -7.57
C ILE A 385 4.13 -4.39 -6.56
N TYR A 386 3.69 -3.91 -5.40
CA TYR A 386 2.97 -4.74 -4.43
C TYR A 386 1.60 -5.15 -4.96
N SER A 387 1.20 -6.38 -4.68
CA SER A 387 -0.06 -6.96 -5.16
C SER A 387 -1.27 -6.05 -4.89
N SER A 388 -1.46 -5.59 -3.65
CA SER A 388 -2.58 -4.72 -3.29
C SER A 388 -2.56 -3.35 -3.97
N PHE A 389 -1.37 -2.82 -4.35
CA PHE A 389 -1.26 -1.54 -5.03
C PHE A 389 -1.41 -1.66 -6.55
N LEU A 390 -1.03 -2.81 -7.13
CA LEU A 390 -1.18 -3.07 -8.56
C LEU A 390 -2.66 -3.07 -9.01
N GLN A 391 -3.60 -3.33 -8.10
CA GLN A 391 -5.04 -3.28 -8.41
C GLN A 391 -5.52 -1.90 -8.90
N ARG A 392 -4.77 -0.79 -8.61
CA ARG A 392 -5.07 0.53 -9.18
C ARG A 392 -4.90 0.58 -10.69
N ALA A 393 -4.01 -0.20 -11.24
CA ALA A 393 -3.72 -0.26 -12.67
C ALA A 393 -4.50 -1.34 -13.41
N TYR A 394 -5.64 -1.80 -12.87
CA TYR A 394 -6.46 -2.84 -13.48
C TYR A 394 -6.79 -2.55 -14.95
N ASP A 395 -7.30 -1.35 -15.24
CA ASP A 395 -7.67 -0.94 -16.59
C ASP A 395 -6.44 -0.90 -17.51
N GLN A 396 -5.31 -0.34 -17.06
CA GLN A 396 -4.10 -0.24 -17.85
C GLN A 396 -3.48 -1.62 -18.15
N ILE A 397 -3.56 -2.57 -17.20
CA ILE A 397 -3.11 -3.94 -17.46
C ILE A 397 -4.00 -4.58 -18.53
N MET A 398 -5.31 -4.45 -18.39
CA MET A 398 -6.27 -5.05 -19.33
C MET A 398 -6.18 -4.40 -20.72
N HIS A 399 -6.30 -3.07 -20.77
CA HIS A 399 -6.45 -2.32 -22.02
C HIS A 399 -5.10 -2.07 -22.71
N ASP A 400 -4.10 -1.54 -21.96
CA ASP A 400 -2.85 -1.11 -22.59
C ASP A 400 -1.86 -2.26 -22.80
N VAL A 401 -1.97 -3.34 -22.00
CA VAL A 401 -1.04 -4.47 -22.07
C VAL A 401 -1.70 -5.73 -22.65
N CYS A 402 -2.75 -6.26 -21.99
CA CYS A 402 -3.32 -7.57 -22.37
C CYS A 402 -4.06 -7.53 -23.71
N MET A 403 -4.85 -6.49 -23.98
CA MET A 403 -5.58 -6.35 -25.24
C MET A 403 -4.63 -6.28 -26.44
N GLN A 404 -3.46 -5.65 -26.25
CA GLN A 404 -2.43 -5.53 -27.28
C GLN A 404 -1.42 -6.70 -27.27
N ASN A 405 -1.57 -7.66 -26.35
CA ASN A 405 -0.67 -8.82 -26.15
C ASN A 405 0.80 -8.40 -26.02
N LEU A 406 1.10 -7.34 -25.25
CA LEU A 406 2.44 -6.81 -25.12
C LEU A 406 3.27 -7.57 -24.09
N HIS A 407 4.55 -7.78 -24.39
CA HIS A 407 5.50 -8.37 -23.46
C HIS A 407 5.84 -7.40 -22.32
N VAL A 408 5.05 -7.47 -21.26
CA VAL A 408 5.30 -6.78 -19.99
C VAL A 408 5.35 -7.83 -18.87
N VAL A 409 6.42 -7.83 -18.10
CA VAL A 409 6.61 -8.72 -16.96
C VAL A 409 6.14 -8.01 -15.69
N PHE A 410 5.12 -8.55 -15.02
CA PHE A 410 4.65 -8.08 -13.73
C PHE A 410 5.28 -8.91 -12.61
N ALA A 411 6.23 -8.33 -11.88
CA ALA A 411 6.82 -8.92 -10.67
C ALA A 411 6.01 -8.45 -9.45
N ILE A 412 5.06 -9.27 -9.01
CA ILE A 412 4.07 -8.92 -8.01
C ILE A 412 4.54 -9.37 -6.63
N ASP A 413 5.08 -8.44 -5.86
CA ASP A 413 5.53 -8.68 -4.48
C ASP A 413 4.35 -8.54 -3.50
N ARG A 414 4.42 -9.14 -2.32
CA ARG A 414 3.39 -9.14 -1.26
C ARG A 414 2.08 -9.81 -1.69
N ALA A 415 2.15 -10.85 -2.51
CA ALA A 415 0.98 -11.68 -2.80
C ALA A 415 0.54 -12.47 -1.56
N GLY A 416 -0.77 -12.71 -1.43
CA GLY A 416 -1.34 -13.40 -0.28
C GLY A 416 -1.46 -12.54 0.98
N LEU A 417 -1.50 -13.17 2.14
CA LEU A 417 -1.59 -12.52 3.44
C LEU A 417 -0.26 -11.87 3.83
N VAL A 418 -0.28 -10.60 4.20
CA VAL A 418 0.94 -9.82 4.50
C VAL A 418 1.13 -9.50 5.98
N GLY A 419 0.19 -9.89 6.82
CA GLY A 419 0.34 -9.81 8.26
C GLY A 419 -0.12 -8.49 8.86
N TYR A 420 0.79 -7.77 9.48
CA TYR A 420 0.51 -6.66 10.40
C TYR A 420 -0.14 -5.40 9.81
N ASP A 421 -0.12 -5.20 8.50
CA ASP A 421 -0.78 -4.08 7.83
C ASP A 421 -2.25 -4.37 7.46
N GLY A 422 -2.66 -5.63 7.59
CA GLY A 422 -4.04 -6.07 7.51
C GLY A 422 -4.68 -5.92 6.14
N GLU A 423 -5.99 -5.73 6.17
CA GLU A 423 -6.89 -5.75 5.02
C GLU A 423 -6.53 -4.76 3.91
N THR A 424 -5.87 -3.66 4.24
CA THR A 424 -5.47 -2.64 3.25
C THR A 424 -4.26 -3.05 2.42
N HIS A 425 -3.51 -4.07 2.85
CA HIS A 425 -2.25 -4.47 2.21
C HIS A 425 -2.21 -5.93 1.76
N HIS A 426 -3.23 -6.76 2.09
CA HIS A 426 -3.28 -8.13 1.61
C HIS A 426 -3.34 -8.21 0.08
N GLY A 427 -2.48 -9.03 -0.49
CA GLY A 427 -2.45 -9.33 -1.92
C GLY A 427 -3.28 -10.57 -2.26
N ILE A 428 -4.57 -10.54 -1.93
CA ILE A 428 -5.46 -11.71 -1.98
C ILE A 428 -6.47 -11.68 -3.15
N PHE A 429 -6.34 -10.70 -4.04
CA PHE A 429 -7.26 -10.51 -5.16
C PHE A 429 -6.57 -10.64 -6.53
N ASP A 430 -5.25 -10.73 -6.57
CA ASP A 430 -4.46 -10.65 -7.80
C ASP A 430 -4.71 -11.83 -8.75
N LEU A 431 -4.89 -13.06 -8.25
CA LEU A 431 -5.23 -14.20 -9.09
C LEU A 431 -6.60 -14.02 -9.74
N SER A 432 -7.57 -13.47 -9.00
CA SER A 432 -8.93 -13.25 -9.50
C SER A 432 -8.95 -12.18 -10.59
N TYR A 433 -8.44 -10.96 -10.31
CA TYR A 433 -8.57 -9.89 -11.29
C TYR A 433 -7.65 -10.05 -12.50
N LEU A 434 -6.42 -10.54 -12.32
CA LEU A 434 -5.53 -10.85 -13.46
C LEU A 434 -6.03 -12.04 -14.26
N GLY A 435 -6.59 -13.02 -13.57
CA GLY A 435 -7.14 -14.21 -14.17
C GLY A 435 -8.29 -13.94 -15.14
N SER A 436 -9.06 -12.86 -14.94
CA SER A 436 -10.15 -12.46 -15.84
C SER A 436 -9.67 -11.86 -17.17
N MET A 437 -8.38 -11.43 -17.26
CA MET A 437 -7.85 -10.73 -18.43
C MET A 437 -7.40 -11.74 -19.52
N PRO A 438 -7.90 -11.64 -20.76
CA PRO A 438 -7.37 -12.43 -21.88
C PRO A 438 -5.86 -12.19 -22.07
N ASN A 439 -5.15 -13.16 -22.64
CA ASN A 439 -3.71 -13.16 -22.90
C ASN A 439 -2.79 -13.13 -21.67
N MET A 440 -3.28 -12.78 -20.48
CA MET A 440 -2.45 -12.76 -19.27
C MET A 440 -2.01 -14.18 -18.87
N THR A 441 -0.70 -14.37 -18.68
CA THR A 441 -0.11 -15.58 -18.10
C THR A 441 0.25 -15.31 -16.64
N ILE A 442 -0.08 -16.25 -15.71
CA ILE A 442 0.11 -16.04 -14.27
C ILE A 442 0.85 -17.22 -13.66
N LEU A 443 1.97 -16.94 -12.98
CA LEU A 443 2.83 -17.90 -12.29
C LEU A 443 2.96 -17.58 -10.80
N ALA A 444 3.15 -18.66 -10.00
CA ALA A 444 3.42 -18.54 -8.57
C ALA A 444 4.50 -19.55 -8.13
N PRO A 445 5.67 -19.10 -7.67
CA PRO A 445 6.77 -19.99 -7.31
C PRO A 445 6.56 -20.63 -5.94
N LYS A 446 6.86 -21.94 -5.81
CA LYS A 446 6.82 -22.67 -4.55
C LYS A 446 7.96 -22.32 -3.60
N ASN A 447 9.13 -21.93 -4.14
CA ASN A 447 10.34 -21.65 -3.35
C ASN A 447 11.24 -20.61 -4.02
N LEU A 448 12.38 -20.30 -3.36
CA LEU A 448 13.32 -19.28 -3.81
C LEU A 448 13.99 -19.59 -5.16
N TRP A 449 14.24 -20.87 -5.49
CA TRP A 449 14.87 -21.25 -6.75
C TRP A 449 13.89 -21.12 -7.90
N GLU A 450 12.66 -21.55 -7.69
CA GLU A 450 11.61 -21.45 -8.68
C GLU A 450 11.25 -20.00 -9.00
N LEU A 451 11.25 -19.08 -7.98
CA LEU A 451 11.12 -17.64 -8.25
C LEU A 451 12.22 -17.15 -9.20
N SER A 452 13.48 -17.56 -8.95
CA SER A 452 14.60 -17.18 -9.83
C SER A 452 14.39 -17.68 -11.26
N ASP A 453 13.89 -18.90 -11.42
CA ASP A 453 13.70 -19.51 -12.75
C ASP A 453 12.46 -18.94 -13.45
N MET A 454 11.37 -18.66 -12.72
CA MET A 454 10.16 -18.02 -13.27
C MET A 454 10.41 -16.58 -13.73
N ILE A 455 11.21 -15.78 -13.03
CA ILE A 455 11.57 -14.42 -13.49
C ILE A 455 12.39 -14.50 -14.79
N LYS A 456 13.32 -15.45 -14.92
CA LYS A 456 14.07 -15.65 -16.18
C LYS A 456 13.13 -16.08 -17.31
N PHE A 457 12.26 -17.04 -17.04
CA PHE A 457 11.23 -17.48 -18.00
C PHE A 457 10.36 -16.32 -18.45
N ALA A 458 9.90 -15.48 -17.50
CA ALA A 458 9.04 -14.33 -17.79
C ALA A 458 9.72 -13.27 -18.67
N VAL A 459 11.03 -13.05 -18.49
CA VAL A 459 11.81 -12.11 -19.32
C VAL A 459 12.02 -12.63 -20.75
N ASP A 460 11.98 -13.94 -20.96
CA ASP A 460 12.12 -14.57 -22.27
C ASP A 460 10.77 -14.98 -22.91
N TYR A 461 9.65 -14.75 -22.21
CA TYR A 461 8.30 -15.04 -22.68
C TYR A 461 7.82 -13.98 -23.69
N ASP A 462 6.92 -14.36 -24.60
CA ASP A 462 6.31 -13.43 -25.56
C ASP A 462 4.83 -13.21 -25.22
N GLY A 463 4.55 -12.10 -24.57
CA GLY A 463 3.22 -11.71 -24.12
C GLY A 463 3.19 -11.20 -22.67
N PRO A 464 2.00 -10.80 -22.16
CA PRO A 464 1.84 -10.32 -20.79
C PRO A 464 1.96 -11.47 -19.79
N ILE A 465 2.82 -11.28 -18.78
CA ILE A 465 3.12 -12.33 -17.81
C ILE A 465 3.31 -11.77 -16.39
N ALA A 466 2.67 -12.43 -15.43
CA ALA A 466 2.74 -12.08 -14.01
C ALA A 466 3.41 -13.20 -13.20
N VAL A 467 4.39 -12.84 -12.37
CA VAL A 467 5.00 -13.72 -11.38
C VAL A 467 4.69 -13.15 -10.00
N ARG A 468 3.82 -13.83 -9.24
CA ARG A 468 3.38 -13.39 -7.90
C ARG A 468 4.10 -14.18 -6.81
N TYR A 469 4.61 -13.49 -5.79
CA TYR A 469 5.33 -14.11 -4.67
C TYR A 469 5.05 -13.40 -3.35
N PRO A 470 5.10 -14.13 -2.19
CA PRO A 470 4.67 -13.60 -0.90
C PRO A 470 5.72 -12.68 -0.27
N ARG A 471 5.30 -11.93 0.73
CA ARG A 471 6.17 -11.20 1.65
C ARG A 471 6.88 -12.16 2.60
N GLY A 472 8.14 -11.86 2.93
CA GLY A 472 8.85 -12.51 4.02
C GLY A 472 9.88 -13.53 3.58
N GLU A 473 10.22 -14.45 4.49
CA GLU A 473 11.26 -15.45 4.31
C GLU A 473 10.94 -16.38 3.13
N ALA A 474 11.93 -16.57 2.26
CA ALA A 474 11.78 -17.45 1.11
C ALA A 474 11.89 -18.92 1.55
N TYR A 475 10.92 -19.72 1.12
CA TYR A 475 10.93 -21.15 1.38
C TYR A 475 12.12 -21.84 0.71
N THR A 476 12.83 -22.68 1.49
CA THR A 476 14.06 -23.37 1.06
C THR A 476 13.92 -24.89 0.96
N GLY A 477 12.69 -25.40 1.13
CA GLY A 477 12.39 -26.82 0.91
C GLY A 477 12.22 -27.15 -0.57
N LEU A 478 12.10 -28.44 -0.87
CA LEU A 478 11.84 -29.00 -2.19
C LEU A 478 12.83 -28.52 -3.28
N LYS A 479 14.11 -28.32 -2.90
CA LYS A 479 15.15 -27.81 -3.82
C LYS A 479 15.54 -28.83 -4.91
N GLU A 480 15.34 -30.11 -4.66
CA GLU A 480 15.58 -31.24 -5.57
C GLU A 480 14.55 -31.27 -6.71
N PHE A 481 13.34 -30.76 -6.46
CA PHE A 481 12.28 -30.63 -7.47
C PHE A 481 12.47 -29.31 -8.20
N ARG A 482 13.11 -29.38 -9.36
CA ARG A 482 13.47 -28.21 -10.18
C ARG A 482 13.38 -28.53 -11.67
N ALA A 483 12.25 -29.08 -12.08
CA ALA A 483 11.98 -29.29 -13.49
C ALA A 483 11.95 -27.94 -14.24
N PRO A 484 12.36 -27.88 -15.51
CA PRO A 484 12.29 -26.67 -16.33
C PRO A 484 10.87 -26.06 -16.31
N ILE A 485 10.80 -24.73 -16.35
CA ILE A 485 9.52 -24.03 -16.45
C ILE A 485 9.06 -24.14 -17.89
N CYS A 486 7.92 -24.83 -18.11
CA CYS A 486 7.26 -24.96 -19.39
C CYS A 486 5.86 -24.33 -19.29
N LEU A 487 5.43 -23.59 -20.30
CA LEU A 487 4.15 -22.88 -20.30
C LEU A 487 2.98 -23.82 -20.00
N GLY A 488 2.17 -23.47 -19.01
CA GLY A 488 0.99 -24.22 -18.61
C GLY A 488 1.26 -25.61 -18.02
N LYS A 489 2.50 -25.90 -17.59
CA LYS A 489 2.84 -27.20 -17.02
C LYS A 489 3.12 -27.11 -15.52
N SER A 490 2.42 -27.96 -14.79
CA SER A 490 2.61 -28.21 -13.37
C SER A 490 3.84 -29.11 -13.11
N GLU A 491 4.22 -29.28 -11.85
CA GLU A 491 5.27 -30.19 -11.43
C GLU A 491 4.73 -31.17 -10.39
N VAL A 492 4.68 -32.45 -10.72
CA VAL A 492 4.35 -33.49 -9.76
C VAL A 492 5.58 -33.70 -8.86
N ILE A 493 5.42 -33.41 -7.57
CA ILE A 493 6.46 -33.55 -6.55
C ILE A 493 6.41 -34.97 -5.97
N HIS A 494 5.19 -35.45 -5.73
CA HIS A 494 4.95 -36.80 -5.24
C HIS A 494 3.68 -37.34 -5.91
N GLU A 495 3.77 -38.53 -6.46
CA GLU A 495 2.60 -39.28 -6.94
C GLU A 495 1.91 -39.94 -5.75
N GLY A 496 0.60 -40.13 -5.85
CA GLY A 496 -0.19 -40.70 -4.80
C GLY A 496 -1.41 -41.42 -5.34
N SER A 497 -2.40 -41.67 -4.50
CA SER A 497 -3.65 -42.29 -4.83
C SER A 497 -4.82 -41.56 -4.16
N ARG A 498 -6.00 -41.65 -4.78
CA ARG A 498 -7.28 -41.11 -4.28
C ARG A 498 -7.35 -39.59 -4.16
N VAL A 499 -6.36 -38.93 -3.57
CA VAL A 499 -6.34 -37.47 -3.37
C VAL A 499 -5.14 -36.84 -4.07
N ALA A 500 -5.36 -35.77 -4.85
CA ALA A 500 -4.31 -34.93 -5.38
C ALA A 500 -4.37 -33.53 -4.73
N LEU A 501 -3.29 -33.14 -4.06
CA LEU A 501 -3.13 -31.78 -3.49
C LEU A 501 -2.48 -30.90 -4.55
N LEU A 502 -3.26 -30.04 -5.21
CA LEU A 502 -2.84 -29.13 -6.28
C LEU A 502 -2.66 -27.71 -5.72
N ALA A 503 -1.43 -27.36 -5.40
CA ALA A 503 -1.11 -26.16 -4.62
C ALA A 503 -0.44 -25.05 -5.46
N VAL A 504 -0.82 -23.81 -5.20
CA VAL A 504 -0.31 -22.60 -5.86
C VAL A 504 0.73 -21.90 -4.99
N GLY A 505 1.96 -21.77 -5.49
CA GLY A 505 3.00 -20.94 -4.91
C GLY A 505 3.33 -21.27 -3.44
N SER A 506 3.15 -20.32 -2.54
CA SER A 506 3.39 -20.48 -1.09
C SER A 506 2.62 -21.63 -0.46
N MET A 507 1.46 -22.00 -1.03
CA MET A 507 0.62 -23.06 -0.52
C MET A 507 1.19 -24.47 -0.76
N VAL A 508 2.22 -24.62 -1.60
CA VAL A 508 2.92 -25.91 -1.77
C VAL A 508 3.56 -26.38 -0.46
N LYS A 509 4.13 -25.47 0.33
CA LYS A 509 4.65 -25.79 1.67
C LYS A 509 3.54 -26.28 2.61
N MET A 510 2.36 -25.65 2.55
CA MET A 510 1.19 -26.08 3.34
C MET A 510 0.70 -27.45 2.90
N ALA A 511 0.61 -27.68 1.59
CA ALA A 511 0.21 -28.96 1.04
C ALA A 511 1.17 -30.12 1.40
N GLU A 512 2.48 -29.85 1.51
CA GLU A 512 3.46 -30.82 2.01
C GLU A 512 3.16 -31.26 3.45
N GLU A 513 2.78 -30.33 4.33
CA GLU A 513 2.38 -30.64 5.71
C GLU A 513 1.02 -31.39 5.77
N VAL A 514 0.06 -30.99 4.92
CA VAL A 514 -1.22 -31.70 4.78
C VAL A 514 -0.99 -33.14 4.32
N GLN A 515 -0.14 -33.37 3.32
CA GLN A 515 0.21 -34.71 2.82
C GLN A 515 0.74 -35.61 3.94
N LYS A 516 1.66 -35.11 4.76
CA LYS A 516 2.19 -35.85 5.92
C LYS A 516 1.11 -36.22 6.91
N GLN A 517 0.22 -35.29 7.26
CA GLN A 517 -0.87 -35.53 8.18
C GLN A 517 -1.91 -36.52 7.64
N LEU A 518 -2.25 -36.45 6.34
CA LEU A 518 -3.14 -37.44 5.71
C LEU A 518 -2.57 -38.84 5.78
N LYS A 519 -1.24 -38.99 5.58
CA LYS A 519 -0.57 -40.28 5.73
C LYS A 519 -0.62 -40.80 7.18
N GLU A 520 -0.38 -39.92 8.15
CA GLU A 520 -0.39 -40.29 9.59
C GLU A 520 -1.78 -40.60 10.12
N ARG A 521 -2.80 -39.82 9.74
CA ARG A 521 -4.16 -39.89 10.31
C ARG A 521 -5.09 -40.89 9.59
N MET A 522 -4.93 -41.02 8.26
CA MET A 522 -5.84 -41.79 7.43
C MET A 522 -5.15 -42.91 6.65
N ASP A 523 -3.83 -43.09 6.81
CA ASP A 523 -2.98 -43.95 5.95
C ASP A 523 -3.17 -43.65 4.44
N MET A 524 -3.47 -42.39 4.11
CA MET A 524 -3.72 -41.95 2.76
C MET A 524 -2.45 -41.38 2.15
N ASP A 525 -2.04 -41.93 1.00
CA ASP A 525 -0.91 -41.51 0.22
C ASP A 525 -1.37 -40.51 -0.84
N ALA A 526 -1.50 -39.23 -0.46
CA ALA A 526 -1.97 -38.18 -1.35
C ALA A 526 -0.85 -37.69 -2.29
N ALA A 527 -1.19 -37.39 -3.54
CA ALA A 527 -0.25 -36.73 -4.45
C ALA A 527 0.02 -35.29 -4.01
N LEU A 528 1.23 -34.80 -4.23
CA LEU A 528 1.63 -33.41 -4.05
C LEU A 528 2.04 -32.80 -5.39
N VAL A 529 1.31 -31.79 -5.83
CA VAL A 529 1.49 -31.15 -7.13
C VAL A 529 1.66 -29.64 -6.94
N ASN A 530 2.74 -29.12 -7.48
CA ASN A 530 2.97 -27.69 -7.63
C ASN A 530 2.33 -27.20 -8.92
N ALA A 531 1.26 -26.44 -8.82
CA ALA A 531 0.51 -25.96 -9.98
C ALA A 531 1.34 -25.04 -10.89
N ARG A 532 2.32 -24.30 -10.34
CA ARG A 532 3.17 -23.32 -11.05
C ARG A 532 2.40 -22.23 -11.79
N PHE A 533 1.53 -22.63 -12.73
CA PHE A 533 0.70 -21.75 -13.53
C PHE A 533 -0.74 -21.71 -12.98
N VAL A 534 -1.22 -20.52 -12.74
CA VAL A 534 -2.63 -20.25 -12.41
C VAL A 534 -3.42 -20.05 -13.69
N LYS A 535 -2.73 -19.49 -14.71
CA LYS A 535 -3.25 -19.30 -16.06
C LYS A 535 -2.10 -19.34 -17.08
N PRO A 536 -2.19 -20.23 -18.12
CA PRO A 536 -3.17 -21.30 -18.25
C PRO A 536 -2.98 -22.38 -17.17
N ILE A 537 -4.03 -23.12 -16.85
CA ILE A 537 -3.95 -24.34 -16.02
C ILE A 537 -3.37 -25.51 -16.82
N ASP A 538 -2.85 -26.52 -16.15
CA ASP A 538 -2.35 -27.75 -16.80
C ASP A 538 -3.49 -28.74 -17.08
N GLU A 539 -4.20 -28.50 -18.18
CA GLU A 539 -5.33 -29.31 -18.60
C GLU A 539 -4.98 -30.77 -18.84
N GLU A 540 -3.78 -31.04 -19.42
CA GLU A 540 -3.34 -32.42 -19.68
C GLU A 540 -3.14 -33.20 -18.38
N LEU A 541 -2.53 -32.55 -17.37
CA LEU A 541 -2.37 -33.16 -16.07
C LEU A 541 -3.73 -33.42 -15.40
N LEU A 542 -4.65 -32.46 -15.46
CA LEU A 542 -6.00 -32.61 -14.90
C LEU A 542 -6.77 -33.76 -15.57
N ARG A 543 -6.70 -33.91 -16.90
CA ARG A 543 -7.29 -35.06 -17.60
C ARG A 543 -6.66 -36.39 -17.15
N SER A 544 -5.35 -36.42 -16.89
CA SER A 544 -4.67 -37.64 -16.41
C SER A 544 -5.06 -38.03 -14.98
N PHE A 545 -5.65 -37.12 -14.20
CA PHE A 545 -6.11 -37.40 -12.86
C PHE A 545 -7.39 -38.27 -12.84
N ALA A 546 -8.16 -38.31 -13.92
CA ALA A 546 -9.42 -39.03 -14.03
C ALA A 546 -9.34 -40.49 -13.65
N ASP A 547 -8.24 -41.17 -13.99
CA ASP A 547 -8.06 -42.60 -13.75
C ASP A 547 -7.48 -42.94 -12.36
N THR A 548 -7.03 -41.94 -11.60
CA THR A 548 -6.23 -42.20 -10.39
C THR A 548 -6.81 -41.54 -9.13
N TYR A 549 -7.40 -40.34 -9.24
CA TYR A 549 -7.82 -39.56 -8.08
C TYR A 549 -9.35 -39.42 -8.02
N GLU A 550 -9.90 -39.60 -6.83
CA GLU A 550 -11.31 -39.38 -6.52
C GLU A 550 -11.58 -37.91 -6.14
N LEU A 551 -10.54 -37.22 -5.62
CA LEU A 551 -10.62 -35.85 -5.13
C LEU A 551 -9.38 -35.06 -5.51
N VAL A 552 -9.58 -33.90 -6.13
CA VAL A 552 -8.56 -32.88 -6.34
C VAL A 552 -8.78 -31.74 -5.33
N VAL A 553 -7.80 -31.48 -4.48
CA VAL A 553 -7.84 -30.38 -3.50
C VAL A 553 -6.96 -29.25 -4.00
N THR A 554 -7.57 -28.13 -4.38
CA THR A 554 -6.82 -26.94 -4.79
C THR A 554 -6.49 -26.07 -3.58
N LEU A 555 -5.25 -25.57 -3.49
CA LEU A 555 -4.81 -24.72 -2.39
C LEU A 555 -4.24 -23.40 -2.96
N GLU A 556 -4.87 -22.27 -2.60
CA GLU A 556 -4.46 -20.95 -3.05
C GLU A 556 -4.61 -19.89 -1.96
N GLU A 557 -3.67 -18.95 -1.91
CA GLU A 557 -3.71 -17.79 -1.02
C GLU A 557 -4.31 -16.59 -1.75
N ASN A 558 -5.58 -16.75 -2.15
CA ASN A 558 -6.42 -15.80 -2.87
C ASN A 558 -7.87 -15.99 -2.43
N VAL A 559 -8.74 -15.01 -2.61
CA VAL A 559 -10.19 -15.20 -2.45
C VAL A 559 -10.69 -16.27 -3.41
N LYS A 560 -11.75 -16.99 -3.01
CA LYS A 560 -12.30 -18.09 -3.81
C LYS A 560 -12.75 -17.60 -5.17
N ASP A 561 -13.53 -16.50 -5.19
CA ASP A 561 -14.20 -15.98 -6.38
C ASP A 561 -13.20 -15.57 -7.47
N GLY A 562 -13.30 -16.19 -8.63
CA GLY A 562 -12.40 -16.00 -9.76
C GLY A 562 -10.98 -16.56 -9.56
N GLY A 563 -10.75 -17.33 -8.49
CA GLY A 563 -9.46 -17.90 -8.14
C GLY A 563 -9.06 -19.12 -8.99
N PHE A 564 -7.96 -19.73 -8.60
CA PHE A 564 -7.42 -20.92 -9.27
C PHE A 564 -8.33 -22.13 -9.09
N GLY A 565 -8.86 -22.36 -7.89
CA GLY A 565 -9.72 -23.50 -7.61
C GLY A 565 -11.01 -23.49 -8.42
N GLU A 566 -11.62 -22.32 -8.62
CA GLU A 566 -12.81 -22.21 -9.48
C GLU A 566 -12.50 -22.49 -10.96
N ARG A 567 -11.30 -22.14 -11.45
CA ARG A 567 -10.87 -22.51 -12.80
C ARG A 567 -10.73 -24.02 -12.97
N VAL A 568 -10.12 -24.67 -11.97
CA VAL A 568 -9.96 -26.13 -11.97
C VAL A 568 -11.33 -26.81 -11.93
N LEU A 569 -12.24 -26.33 -11.08
CA LEU A 569 -13.61 -26.83 -11.01
C LEU A 569 -14.36 -26.65 -12.33
N ALA A 570 -14.32 -25.45 -12.91
CA ALA A 570 -14.99 -25.18 -14.18
C ALA A 570 -14.47 -26.10 -15.29
N PHE A 571 -13.15 -26.28 -15.37
CA PHE A 571 -12.55 -27.17 -16.34
C PHE A 571 -12.96 -28.65 -16.11
N ALA A 572 -12.98 -29.10 -14.86
CA ALA A 572 -13.39 -30.47 -14.54
C ALA A 572 -14.84 -30.73 -14.92
N GLU A 573 -15.74 -29.77 -14.71
CA GLU A 573 -17.16 -29.87 -15.13
C GLU A 573 -17.32 -29.81 -16.66
N GLU A 574 -16.57 -28.93 -17.35
CA GLU A 574 -16.61 -28.81 -18.81
C GLU A 574 -16.14 -30.10 -19.53
N GLU A 575 -15.19 -30.84 -18.93
CA GLU A 575 -14.62 -32.07 -19.47
C GLU A 575 -15.26 -33.35 -18.89
N ASP A 576 -16.31 -33.23 -18.07
CA ASP A 576 -16.97 -34.35 -17.37
C ASP A 576 -15.98 -35.27 -16.62
N LEU A 577 -14.97 -34.65 -15.92
CA LEU A 577 -13.96 -35.44 -15.21
C LEU A 577 -14.56 -36.07 -13.93
N PRO A 578 -14.22 -37.34 -13.62
CA PRO A 578 -14.93 -38.13 -12.59
C PRO A 578 -14.48 -37.87 -11.16
N PHE A 579 -13.66 -36.88 -10.90
CA PHE A 579 -13.19 -36.52 -9.56
C PHE A 579 -13.91 -35.31 -8.99
N GLY A 580 -14.08 -35.28 -7.65
CA GLY A 580 -14.55 -34.08 -6.97
C GLY A 580 -13.46 -33.01 -6.85
N VAL A 581 -13.86 -31.74 -6.73
CA VAL A 581 -12.93 -30.64 -6.50
C VAL A 581 -13.25 -29.96 -5.16
N GLU A 582 -12.30 -29.99 -4.23
CA GLU A 582 -12.38 -29.26 -2.96
C GLU A 582 -11.48 -28.03 -3.04
N ILE A 583 -12.05 -26.84 -2.88
CA ILE A 583 -11.34 -25.57 -3.01
C ILE A 583 -10.94 -25.03 -1.64
N ILE A 584 -9.63 -24.96 -1.39
CA ILE A 584 -9.04 -24.30 -0.21
C ILE A 584 -8.57 -22.91 -0.64
N ALA A 585 -9.42 -21.91 -0.43
CA ALA A 585 -9.22 -20.51 -0.79
C ALA A 585 -9.66 -19.61 0.35
N LEU A 586 -9.24 -18.34 0.32
CA LEU A 586 -9.61 -17.36 1.34
C LEU A 586 -11.12 -17.04 1.28
N PRO A 587 -11.78 -16.86 2.43
CA PRO A 587 -13.21 -16.56 2.47
C PRO A 587 -13.53 -15.16 1.93
N ASP A 588 -14.77 -14.96 1.47
CA ASP A 588 -15.31 -13.66 1.04
C ASP A 588 -15.51 -12.72 2.24
N ARG A 589 -14.41 -12.24 2.79
CA ARG A 589 -14.35 -11.20 3.85
C ARG A 589 -12.98 -10.58 3.93
N PHE A 590 -12.90 -9.33 4.40
CA PHE A 590 -11.63 -8.70 4.74
C PHE A 590 -11.01 -9.35 5.98
N ILE A 591 -9.71 -9.68 5.90
CA ILE A 591 -8.99 -10.37 6.97
C ILE A 591 -8.22 -9.32 7.79
N PRO A 592 -8.49 -9.21 9.11
CA PRO A 592 -7.84 -8.22 9.97
C PRO A 592 -6.33 -8.38 10.05
N HIS A 593 -5.65 -7.34 10.55
CA HIS A 593 -4.21 -7.36 10.82
C HIS A 593 -3.85 -8.36 11.93
N GLY A 594 -2.63 -8.87 11.86
CA GLY A 594 -2.07 -9.84 12.80
C GLY A 594 -0.84 -10.50 12.23
N SER A 595 -0.30 -11.53 12.88
CA SER A 595 0.73 -12.36 12.25
C SER A 595 0.14 -13.21 11.12
N VAL A 596 0.92 -13.54 10.09
CA VAL A 596 0.45 -14.40 9.00
C VAL A 596 -0.04 -15.75 9.53
N SER A 597 0.64 -16.33 10.51
CA SER A 597 0.21 -17.61 11.13
C SER A 597 -1.15 -17.50 11.85
N TYR A 598 -1.41 -16.37 12.53
CA TYR A 598 -2.71 -16.10 13.11
C TYR A 598 -3.79 -15.95 12.04
N GLN A 599 -3.50 -15.19 10.98
CA GLN A 599 -4.43 -14.99 9.87
C GLN A 599 -4.78 -16.29 9.16
N MET A 600 -3.78 -17.14 8.86
CA MET A 600 -3.98 -18.48 8.30
C MET A 600 -4.92 -19.33 9.17
N LYS A 601 -4.69 -19.32 10.48
CA LYS A 601 -5.59 -20.03 11.43
C LYS A 601 -7.02 -19.46 11.42
N GLN A 602 -7.18 -18.14 11.35
CA GLN A 602 -8.50 -17.48 11.32
C GLN A 602 -9.33 -17.81 10.07
N VAL A 603 -8.68 -18.19 8.99
CA VAL A 603 -9.33 -18.55 7.71
C VAL A 603 -9.40 -20.06 7.46
N GLY A 604 -9.00 -20.89 8.44
CA GLY A 604 -9.03 -22.33 8.29
C GLY A 604 -7.94 -22.90 7.38
N PHE A 605 -6.79 -22.20 7.32
CA PHE A 605 -5.62 -22.61 6.55
C PHE A 605 -4.56 -23.20 7.50
N THR A 606 -4.96 -24.19 8.31
CA THR A 606 -4.01 -25.05 9.00
C THR A 606 -4.01 -26.43 8.36
N PRO A 607 -2.94 -27.21 8.48
CA PRO A 607 -2.94 -28.58 7.98
C PRO A 607 -4.08 -29.42 8.56
N GLU A 608 -4.39 -29.19 9.85
CA GLU A 608 -5.48 -29.87 10.57
C GLU A 608 -6.85 -29.53 9.97
N ASP A 609 -7.12 -28.26 9.68
CA ASP A 609 -8.39 -27.81 9.11
C ASP A 609 -8.59 -28.41 7.70
N ILE A 610 -7.53 -28.39 6.88
CA ILE A 610 -7.56 -28.91 5.51
C ILE A 610 -7.76 -30.43 5.52
N CYS A 611 -7.04 -31.18 6.38
CA CYS A 611 -7.27 -32.61 6.57
C CYS A 611 -8.71 -32.90 7.00
N GLY A 612 -9.26 -32.10 7.93
CA GLY A 612 -10.64 -32.23 8.37
C GLY A 612 -11.67 -32.06 7.25
N ARG A 613 -11.44 -31.15 6.29
CA ARG A 613 -12.29 -30.98 5.11
C ARG A 613 -12.21 -32.19 4.17
N ILE A 614 -11.02 -32.75 3.98
CA ILE A 614 -10.84 -33.97 3.18
C ILE A 614 -11.52 -35.16 3.85
N GLU A 615 -11.36 -35.32 5.18
CA GLU A 615 -12.07 -36.37 5.96
C GLU A 615 -13.59 -36.22 5.84
N GLU A 616 -14.11 -34.99 5.88
CA GLU A 616 -15.54 -34.70 5.74
C GLU A 616 -16.07 -35.06 4.35
N TYR A 617 -15.30 -34.77 3.30
CA TYR A 617 -15.64 -35.15 1.94
C TYR A 617 -15.89 -36.67 1.84
N TYR A 618 -14.95 -37.49 2.29
CA TYR A 618 -15.07 -38.95 2.24
C TYR A 618 -16.18 -39.47 3.15
N ARG A 619 -16.45 -38.85 4.28
CA ARG A 619 -17.57 -39.22 5.15
C ARG A 619 -18.92 -39.00 4.47
N LYS A 620 -19.09 -37.94 3.70
CA LYS A 620 -20.32 -37.64 2.97
C LYS A 620 -20.53 -38.66 1.86
N GLN A 621 -19.51 -38.95 1.06
CA GLN A 621 -19.57 -39.97 0.00
C GLN A 621 -19.97 -41.35 0.56
N GLY A 622 -19.37 -41.81 1.63
CA GLY A 622 -19.71 -43.10 2.25
C GLY A 622 -21.10 -43.16 2.91
N GLN A 623 -21.80 -42.01 3.09
CA GLN A 623 -23.20 -41.96 3.51
C GLN A 623 -24.19 -42.00 2.33
N GLU A 624 -23.81 -41.47 1.18
CA GLU A 624 -24.61 -41.52 -0.06
C GLU A 624 -24.65 -42.94 -0.69
N GLU A 625 -23.60 -43.71 -0.45
CA GLU A 625 -23.53 -45.12 -0.91
C GLU A 625 -24.29 -46.11 -0.03
N ARG A 626 -24.84 -45.71 1.13
CA ARG A 626 -25.67 -46.52 2.01
C ARG A 626 -27.15 -46.15 1.92
#